data_15aa1bd92f7956d651ac4e4e350f46a6
#
_entry.id   15aa1bd92f7956d651ac4e4e350f46a6
#
_cell.length_a   1.000
_cell.length_b   1.000
_cell.length_c   1.000
_cell.angle_alpha   90.00
_cell.angle_beta   90.00
_cell.angle_gamma   90.00
#
_symmetry.space_group_name_H-M   'P 1'
#
loop_
_entity.id
_entity.type
_entity.pdbx_description
1 polymer ?
#
loop_
_entity_poly.entity_id
_entity_poly.type
_entity_poly.pdbx_seq_one_letter_code
_entity_poly.pdbx_strand_id
1 'polypeptide(L)'
;MTNPSRNSYSPSTQKPSITHIIFVMDGLLLDTEKFDNEVLEIILARYNKTFDMSLMAKLMGKKAIEAARIFVEETGISDSLTAKDFLIEREAILQNMFRTSELMPGARRLIRHLHAKGIPMCVVTCNPKRHFQLKTQQHGEIFSLMHHIVLGDDPEVKPWELSPDIFLTAANRFEVGPVVLRKVLVFDHRRSGVPAAKNAGMSVVMVPHPSRLDSSYHGIADQVLSSLLDFNPSDWGLPPFDDSST
;
A
#
# COMPACT_ATOMS: atom_id res chain seq x y z
N MET A 1 37.25 27.89 40.72
CA MET A 1 37.19 26.96 39.57
C MET A 1 35.75 26.53 39.43
N THR A 2 35.01 27.20 38.60
CA THR A 2 33.58 27.00 38.37
C THR A 2 33.42 26.04 37.16
N ASN A 3 32.74 24.92 37.42
CA ASN A 3 32.47 23.87 36.44
C ASN A 3 31.37 24.32 35.46
N PRO A 4 31.52 24.28 34.17
CA PRO A 4 30.45 24.60 33.21
C PRO A 4 29.45 23.46 33.16
N SER A 5 28.18 23.77 33.45
CA SER A 5 27.01 22.93 33.36
C SER A 5 26.91 22.31 31.92
N ARG A 6 26.89 20.99 31.85
CA ARG A 6 26.55 20.23 30.64
C ARG A 6 25.09 20.48 30.33
N ASN A 7 24.84 21.23 29.27
CA ASN A 7 23.54 21.30 28.63
C ASN A 7 23.23 19.92 28.02
N SER A 8 22.35 19.18 28.66
CA SER A 8 21.79 17.94 28.11
C SER A 8 20.76 18.30 27.03
N TYR A 9 21.18 18.31 25.76
CA TYR A 9 20.25 18.28 24.65
C TYR A 9 19.56 16.92 24.63
N SER A 10 18.36 16.85 25.21
CA SER A 10 17.44 15.77 24.92
C SER A 10 16.86 16.05 23.53
N PRO A 11 16.99 15.15 22.55
CA PRO A 11 16.29 15.34 21.28
C PRO A 11 14.79 15.29 21.56
N SER A 12 14.08 16.35 21.22
CA SER A 12 12.63 16.39 21.31
C SER A 12 12.05 15.31 20.39
N THR A 13 11.37 14.34 21.00
CA THR A 13 10.68 13.23 20.32
C THR A 13 9.39 13.66 19.62
N GLN A 14 9.25 14.94 19.31
CA GLN A 14 8.06 15.47 18.66
C GLN A 14 8.07 15.05 17.18
N LYS A 15 7.07 14.25 16.78
CA LYS A 15 6.86 13.89 15.36
C LYS A 15 6.76 15.17 14.52
N PRO A 16 7.26 15.16 13.29
CA PRO A 16 7.21 16.33 12.41
C PRO A 16 5.75 16.69 12.11
N SER A 17 5.42 17.99 12.05
CA SER A 17 4.13 18.45 11.56
C SER A 17 4.00 18.09 10.07
N ILE A 18 3.13 17.15 9.76
CA ILE A 18 2.92 16.62 8.39
C ILE A 18 2.18 17.65 7.55
N THR A 19 2.56 17.75 6.28
CA THR A 19 1.98 18.68 5.31
C THR A 19 1.40 17.98 4.08
N HIS A 20 1.87 16.78 3.75
CA HIS A 20 1.45 16.03 2.56
C HIS A 20 1.30 14.54 2.92
N ILE A 21 0.37 13.88 2.25
CA ILE A 21 0.09 12.46 2.48
C ILE A 21 0.26 11.66 1.18
N ILE A 22 0.89 10.50 1.28
CA ILE A 22 0.96 9.50 0.22
C ILE A 22 0.33 8.22 0.72
N PHE A 23 -0.67 7.70 0.00
CA PHE A 23 -1.29 6.42 0.28
C PHE A 23 -0.86 5.38 -0.74
N VAL A 24 -0.44 4.20 -0.29
CA VAL A 24 -0.41 3.01 -1.13
C VAL A 24 -1.86 2.56 -1.38
N MET A 25 -2.19 2.06 -2.57
CA MET A 25 -3.56 1.71 -2.91
C MET A 25 -3.95 0.33 -2.40
N ASP A 26 -3.28 -0.70 -2.92
CA ASP A 26 -3.65 -2.11 -2.68
C ASP A 26 -3.34 -2.52 -1.24
N GLY A 27 -4.26 -3.23 -0.60
CA GLY A 27 -4.12 -3.71 0.76
C GLY A 27 -4.17 -2.63 1.86
N LEU A 28 -4.22 -1.33 1.47
CA LEU A 28 -4.32 -0.21 2.41
C LEU A 28 -5.60 0.60 2.23
N LEU A 29 -5.85 1.09 1.02
CA LEU A 29 -7.09 1.81 0.69
C LEU A 29 -8.17 0.88 0.15
N LEU A 30 -7.77 -0.14 -0.62
CA LEU A 30 -8.64 -1.15 -1.21
C LEU A 30 -8.27 -2.54 -0.71
N ASP A 31 -9.29 -3.34 -0.36
CA ASP A 31 -9.16 -4.74 0.02
C ASP A 31 -8.99 -5.63 -1.21
N THR A 32 -7.82 -5.56 -1.83
CA THR A 32 -7.51 -6.24 -3.09
C THR A 32 -6.50 -7.38 -2.94
N GLU A 33 -5.80 -7.50 -1.81
CA GLU A 33 -4.84 -8.59 -1.58
C GLU A 33 -5.51 -9.96 -1.51
N LYS A 34 -6.76 -10.04 -1.05
CA LYS A 34 -7.53 -11.28 -1.02
C LYS A 34 -7.69 -11.92 -2.39
N PHE A 35 -7.79 -11.12 -3.45
CA PHE A 35 -8.01 -11.61 -4.81
C PHE A 35 -6.86 -12.48 -5.33
N ASP A 36 -5.64 -12.27 -4.86
CA ASP A 36 -4.49 -13.08 -5.26
C ASP A 36 -4.62 -14.55 -4.82
N ASN A 37 -5.22 -14.81 -3.67
CA ASN A 37 -5.49 -16.16 -3.19
C ASN A 37 -6.79 -16.71 -3.81
N GLU A 38 -7.85 -15.93 -3.80
CA GLU A 38 -9.17 -16.32 -4.31
C GLU A 38 -9.11 -16.77 -5.79
N VAL A 39 -8.34 -16.09 -6.63
CA VAL A 39 -8.19 -16.47 -8.05
C VAL A 39 -7.53 -17.84 -8.21
N LEU A 40 -6.56 -18.17 -7.35
CA LEU A 40 -5.90 -19.49 -7.36
C LEU A 40 -6.86 -20.58 -6.93
N GLU A 41 -7.67 -20.32 -5.90
CA GLU A 41 -8.72 -21.23 -5.42
C GLU A 41 -9.76 -21.47 -6.52
N ILE A 42 -10.23 -20.43 -7.21
CA ILE A 42 -11.19 -20.54 -8.32
C ILE A 42 -10.64 -21.40 -9.44
N ILE A 43 -9.37 -21.22 -9.81
CA ILE A 43 -8.75 -22.02 -10.87
C ILE A 43 -8.63 -23.48 -10.42
N LEU A 44 -8.12 -23.76 -9.23
CA LEU A 44 -7.89 -25.12 -8.73
C LEU A 44 -9.19 -25.90 -8.49
N ALA A 45 -10.26 -25.22 -8.08
CA ALA A 45 -11.57 -25.86 -7.85
C ALA A 45 -12.08 -26.61 -9.09
N ARG A 46 -11.79 -26.12 -10.30
CA ARG A 46 -12.18 -26.80 -11.58
C ARG A 46 -11.44 -28.10 -11.83
N TYR A 47 -10.28 -28.27 -11.20
CA TYR A 47 -9.48 -29.50 -11.24
C TYR A 47 -9.65 -30.38 -10.01
N ASN A 48 -10.63 -30.06 -9.15
CA ASN A 48 -10.82 -30.73 -7.83
C ASN A 48 -9.55 -30.70 -6.97
N LYS A 49 -8.81 -29.60 -7.03
CA LYS A 49 -7.61 -29.33 -6.22
C LYS A 49 -7.89 -28.21 -5.25
N THR A 50 -7.13 -28.20 -4.16
CA THR A 50 -7.19 -27.15 -3.12
C THR A 50 -5.89 -26.35 -3.11
N PHE A 51 -5.99 -25.09 -2.74
CA PHE A 51 -4.84 -24.22 -2.55
C PHE A 51 -4.23 -24.45 -1.16
N ASP A 52 -2.91 -24.59 -1.11
CA ASP A 52 -2.16 -24.69 0.14
C ASP A 52 -1.26 -23.45 0.31
N MET A 53 -1.32 -22.83 1.47
CA MET A 53 -0.49 -21.67 1.81
C MET A 53 1.01 -21.96 1.73
N SER A 54 1.46 -23.21 1.87
CA SER A 54 2.87 -23.59 1.67
C SER A 54 3.32 -23.34 0.22
N LEU A 55 2.42 -23.49 -0.74
CA LEU A 55 2.68 -23.19 -2.16
C LEU A 55 2.94 -21.70 -2.37
N MET A 56 2.20 -20.81 -1.66
CA MET A 56 2.40 -19.37 -1.77
C MET A 56 3.84 -18.96 -1.49
N ALA A 57 4.49 -19.56 -0.47
CA ALA A 57 5.89 -19.27 -0.16
C ALA A 57 6.84 -19.61 -1.31
N LYS A 58 6.53 -20.63 -2.12
CA LYS A 58 7.30 -21.02 -3.30
C LYS A 58 7.12 -20.05 -4.48
N LEU A 59 5.96 -19.38 -4.55
CA LEU A 59 5.61 -18.46 -5.63
C LEU A 59 6.13 -17.04 -5.39
N MET A 60 6.26 -16.65 -4.12
CA MET A 60 6.67 -15.28 -3.74
C MET A 60 8.04 -14.91 -4.31
N GLY A 61 8.14 -13.70 -4.85
CA GLY A 61 9.39 -13.14 -5.39
C GLY A 61 9.83 -13.74 -6.75
N LYS A 62 9.04 -14.64 -7.33
CA LYS A 62 9.32 -15.22 -8.65
C LYS A 62 8.76 -14.36 -9.77
N LYS A 63 9.38 -14.44 -10.95
CA LYS A 63 8.79 -13.86 -12.17
C LYS A 63 7.47 -14.56 -12.50
N ALA A 64 6.49 -13.83 -13.03
CA ALA A 64 5.14 -14.34 -13.27
C ALA A 64 5.11 -15.71 -13.98
N ILE A 65 5.89 -15.89 -15.05
CA ILE A 65 5.93 -17.15 -15.80
C ILE A 65 6.59 -18.29 -15.02
N GLU A 66 7.56 -17.99 -14.17
CA GLU A 66 8.20 -18.97 -13.30
C GLU A 66 7.24 -19.40 -12.18
N ALA A 67 6.58 -18.45 -11.52
CA ALA A 67 5.55 -18.71 -10.52
C ALA A 67 4.41 -19.55 -11.13
N ALA A 68 3.95 -19.21 -12.34
CA ALA A 68 2.91 -19.97 -13.03
C ALA A 68 3.32 -21.42 -13.29
N ARG A 69 4.59 -21.65 -13.70
CA ARG A 69 5.10 -23.00 -13.94
C ARG A 69 5.12 -23.82 -12.64
N ILE A 70 5.69 -23.25 -11.57
CA ILE A 70 5.70 -23.89 -10.26
C ILE A 70 4.27 -24.22 -9.81
N PHE A 71 3.35 -23.29 -9.99
CA PHE A 71 1.95 -23.47 -9.59
C PHE A 71 1.31 -24.67 -10.30
N VAL A 72 1.36 -24.74 -11.64
CA VAL A 72 0.70 -25.81 -12.38
C VAL A 72 1.37 -27.17 -12.15
N GLU A 73 2.70 -27.20 -11.95
CA GLU A 73 3.47 -28.42 -11.64
C GLU A 73 3.15 -28.94 -10.25
N GLU A 74 3.28 -28.11 -9.21
CA GLU A 74 3.08 -28.49 -7.80
C GLU A 74 1.63 -28.89 -7.50
N THR A 75 0.67 -28.29 -8.18
CA THR A 75 -0.74 -28.67 -8.05
C THR A 75 -1.15 -29.86 -8.91
N GLY A 76 -0.26 -30.34 -9.79
CA GLY A 76 -0.49 -31.50 -10.65
C GLY A 76 -1.53 -31.27 -11.73
N ILE A 77 -1.65 -30.03 -12.25
CA ILE A 77 -2.57 -29.67 -13.33
C ILE A 77 -1.84 -29.32 -14.63
N SER A 78 -0.51 -29.47 -14.69
CA SER A 78 0.33 -29.13 -15.84
C SER A 78 -0.06 -29.82 -17.15
N ASP A 79 -0.62 -31.04 -17.08
CA ASP A 79 -1.12 -31.78 -18.25
C ASP A 79 -2.42 -31.19 -18.85
N SER A 80 -3.15 -30.40 -18.03
CA SER A 80 -4.44 -29.82 -18.41
C SER A 80 -4.40 -28.30 -18.61
N LEU A 81 -3.43 -27.61 -17.99
CA LEU A 81 -3.29 -26.16 -18.07
C LEU A 81 -1.81 -25.78 -18.14
N THR A 82 -1.42 -25.17 -19.27
CA THR A 82 -0.05 -24.67 -19.40
C THR A 82 0.18 -23.43 -18.51
N ALA A 83 1.42 -23.17 -18.11
CA ALA A 83 1.77 -21.97 -17.36
C ALA A 83 1.34 -20.66 -18.06
N LYS A 84 1.41 -20.63 -19.39
CA LYS A 84 0.98 -19.47 -20.19
C LYS A 84 -0.53 -19.29 -20.14
N ASP A 85 -1.29 -20.37 -20.36
CA ASP A 85 -2.76 -20.33 -20.34
C ASP A 85 -3.27 -20.01 -18.93
N PHE A 86 -2.60 -20.53 -17.88
CA PHE A 86 -2.86 -20.16 -16.50
C PHE A 86 -2.75 -18.65 -16.27
N LEU A 87 -1.69 -18.00 -16.78
CA LEU A 87 -1.53 -16.55 -16.64
C LEU A 87 -2.63 -15.76 -17.34
N ILE A 88 -3.03 -16.19 -18.56
CA ILE A 88 -4.11 -15.56 -19.32
C ILE A 88 -5.43 -15.68 -18.56
N GLU A 89 -5.71 -16.87 -18.05
CA GLU A 89 -6.94 -17.14 -17.32
C GLU A 89 -6.98 -16.41 -15.97
N ARG A 90 -5.88 -16.47 -15.21
CA ARG A 90 -5.75 -15.73 -13.94
C ARG A 90 -6.02 -14.25 -14.14
N GLU A 91 -5.44 -13.64 -15.17
CA GLU A 91 -5.66 -12.23 -15.49
C GLU A 91 -7.13 -11.95 -15.82
N ALA A 92 -7.78 -12.77 -16.60
CA ALA A 92 -9.19 -12.59 -16.96
C ALA A 92 -10.12 -12.66 -15.74
N ILE A 93 -9.86 -13.59 -14.82
CA ILE A 93 -10.63 -13.72 -13.58
C ILE A 93 -10.37 -12.50 -12.69
N LEU A 94 -9.09 -12.12 -12.49
CA LEU A 94 -8.72 -10.96 -11.65
C LEU A 94 -9.37 -9.67 -12.13
N GLN A 95 -9.45 -9.42 -13.44
CA GLN A 95 -10.10 -8.22 -13.97
C GLN A 95 -11.58 -8.13 -13.60
N ASN A 96 -12.27 -9.27 -13.50
CA ASN A 96 -13.65 -9.30 -13.02
C ASN A 96 -13.71 -9.04 -11.50
N MET A 97 -12.79 -9.65 -10.74
CA MET A 97 -12.72 -9.45 -9.29
C MET A 97 -12.36 -8.02 -8.92
N PHE A 98 -11.46 -7.37 -9.66
CA PHE A 98 -11.08 -5.98 -9.41
C PHE A 98 -12.27 -5.01 -9.43
N ARG A 99 -13.32 -5.32 -10.21
CA ARG A 99 -14.55 -4.52 -10.26
C ARG A 99 -15.34 -4.54 -8.95
N THR A 100 -15.10 -5.52 -8.09
CA THR A 100 -15.76 -5.70 -6.79
C THR A 100 -14.90 -5.21 -5.62
N SER A 101 -13.81 -4.50 -5.90
CA SER A 101 -12.92 -3.97 -4.86
C SER A 101 -13.67 -3.07 -3.88
N GLU A 102 -13.43 -3.26 -2.60
CA GLU A 102 -14.02 -2.49 -1.52
C GLU A 102 -12.98 -1.63 -0.83
N LEU A 103 -13.42 -0.53 -0.23
CA LEU A 103 -12.53 0.30 0.60
C LEU A 103 -12.21 -0.41 1.91
N MET A 104 -10.95 -0.33 2.32
CA MET A 104 -10.53 -0.76 3.65
C MET A 104 -11.21 0.08 4.75
N PRO A 105 -11.49 -0.52 5.92
CA PRO A 105 -12.07 0.19 7.05
C PRO A 105 -11.28 1.46 7.41
N GLY A 106 -11.98 2.59 7.53
CA GLY A 106 -11.38 3.88 7.86
C GLY A 106 -10.86 4.69 6.66
N ALA A 107 -10.62 4.08 5.49
CA ALA A 107 -10.07 4.78 4.33
C ALA A 107 -10.95 5.97 3.89
N ARG A 108 -12.25 5.76 3.72
CA ARG A 108 -13.21 6.82 3.34
C ARG A 108 -13.21 7.97 4.34
N ARG A 109 -13.26 7.66 5.65
CA ARG A 109 -13.29 8.67 6.71
C ARG A 109 -12.03 9.50 6.70
N LEU A 110 -10.87 8.86 6.64
CA LEU A 110 -9.58 9.53 6.67
C LEU A 110 -9.39 10.44 5.44
N ILE A 111 -9.65 9.93 4.24
CA ILE A 111 -9.48 10.70 2.99
C ILE A 111 -10.39 11.93 2.97
N ARG A 112 -11.68 11.77 3.29
CA ARG A 112 -12.62 12.90 3.34
C ARG A 112 -12.22 13.94 4.37
N HIS A 113 -11.77 13.51 5.55
CA HIS A 113 -11.30 14.41 6.59
C HIS A 113 -10.09 15.23 6.11
N LEU A 114 -9.06 14.58 5.63
CA LEU A 114 -7.84 15.25 5.15
C LEU A 114 -8.15 16.21 4.00
N HIS A 115 -9.02 15.81 3.06
CA HIS A 115 -9.47 16.67 1.98
C HIS A 115 -10.19 17.92 2.50
N ALA A 116 -11.14 17.75 3.44
CA ALA A 116 -11.87 18.86 4.05
C ALA A 116 -10.97 19.84 4.80
N LYS A 117 -9.83 19.34 5.32
CA LYS A 117 -8.82 20.17 6.00
C LYS A 117 -7.76 20.75 5.03
N GLY A 118 -7.91 20.53 3.73
CA GLY A 118 -7.00 21.06 2.70
C GLY A 118 -5.62 20.41 2.70
N ILE A 119 -5.48 19.20 3.22
CA ILE A 119 -4.21 18.46 3.22
C ILE A 119 -4.03 17.78 1.86
N PRO A 120 -2.98 18.12 1.08
CA PRO A 120 -2.69 17.50 -0.19
C PRO A 120 -2.40 16.01 -0.03
N MET A 121 -3.07 15.18 -0.84
CA MET A 121 -2.94 13.72 -0.80
C MET A 121 -2.71 13.16 -2.20
N CYS A 122 -1.91 12.12 -2.32
CA CYS A 122 -1.82 11.35 -3.54
C CYS A 122 -1.86 9.85 -3.26
N VAL A 123 -2.09 9.07 -4.31
CA VAL A 123 -2.06 7.61 -4.27
C VAL A 123 -0.92 7.10 -5.13
N VAL A 124 -0.23 6.08 -4.64
CA VAL A 124 0.77 5.32 -5.39
C VAL A 124 0.33 3.86 -5.50
N THR A 125 0.56 3.27 -6.66
CA THR A 125 0.32 1.83 -6.88
C THR A 125 1.29 1.27 -7.92
N CYS A 126 1.72 0.03 -7.73
CA CYS A 126 2.51 -0.70 -8.74
C CYS A 126 1.65 -1.22 -9.90
N ASN A 127 0.34 -1.04 -9.84
CA ASN A 127 -0.56 -1.47 -10.92
C ASN A 127 -0.48 -0.54 -12.13
N PRO A 128 -0.65 -1.11 -13.35
CA PRO A 128 -0.83 -0.31 -14.55
C PRO A 128 -2.20 0.40 -14.53
N LYS A 129 -2.32 1.43 -15.35
CA LYS A 129 -3.54 2.25 -15.47
C LYS A 129 -4.82 1.43 -15.61
N ARG A 130 -4.78 0.36 -16.41
CA ARG A 130 -5.93 -0.52 -16.62
C ARG A 130 -6.44 -1.15 -15.32
N HIS A 131 -5.54 -1.71 -14.49
CA HIS A 131 -5.92 -2.32 -13.22
C HIS A 131 -6.41 -1.28 -12.22
N PHE A 132 -5.73 -0.12 -12.15
CA PHE A 132 -6.17 1.00 -11.34
C PHE A 132 -7.64 1.37 -11.66
N GLN A 133 -7.96 1.56 -12.94
CA GLN A 133 -9.32 1.92 -13.38
C GLN A 133 -10.36 0.87 -12.96
N LEU A 134 -10.06 -0.43 -13.09
CA LEU A 134 -10.96 -1.50 -12.69
C LEU A 134 -11.20 -1.52 -11.17
N LYS A 135 -10.12 -1.40 -10.38
CA LYS A 135 -10.17 -1.44 -8.92
C LYS A 135 -10.89 -0.23 -8.32
N THR A 136 -10.81 0.92 -8.96
CA THR A 136 -11.35 2.18 -8.43
C THR A 136 -12.70 2.59 -9.02
N GLN A 137 -13.25 1.83 -9.98
CA GLN A 137 -14.46 2.24 -10.74
C GLN A 137 -15.68 2.53 -9.85
N GLN A 138 -15.81 1.85 -8.70
CA GLN A 138 -16.92 2.06 -7.75
C GLN A 138 -16.59 3.14 -6.70
N HIS A 139 -15.37 3.67 -6.69
CA HIS A 139 -14.85 4.58 -5.67
C HIS A 139 -14.36 5.91 -6.25
N GLY A 140 -14.84 6.27 -7.45
CA GLY A 140 -14.42 7.49 -8.15
C GLY A 140 -14.52 8.75 -7.29
N GLU A 141 -15.54 8.86 -6.43
CA GLU A 141 -15.72 9.97 -5.49
C GLU A 141 -14.56 10.13 -4.49
N ILE A 142 -13.93 9.00 -4.07
CA ILE A 142 -12.82 9.01 -3.13
C ILE A 142 -11.50 9.31 -3.85
N PHE A 143 -11.28 8.67 -4.98
CA PHE A 143 -10.03 8.85 -5.74
C PHE A 143 -9.96 10.22 -6.44
N SER A 144 -11.10 10.88 -6.72
CA SER A 144 -11.14 12.26 -7.22
C SER A 144 -10.70 13.31 -6.20
N LEU A 145 -10.64 12.97 -4.91
CA LEU A 145 -10.13 13.85 -3.85
C LEU A 145 -8.60 13.89 -3.78
N MET A 146 -7.92 13.02 -4.52
CA MET A 146 -6.46 12.99 -4.59
C MET A 146 -5.93 14.10 -5.50
N HIS A 147 -4.83 14.72 -5.11
CA HIS A 147 -4.13 15.70 -5.94
C HIS A 147 -3.64 15.04 -7.24
N HIS A 148 -3.07 13.83 -7.15
CA HIS A 148 -2.63 13.02 -8.29
C HIS A 148 -2.50 11.55 -7.93
N ILE A 149 -2.30 10.73 -8.95
CA ILE A 149 -2.08 9.29 -8.84
C ILE A 149 -0.77 8.96 -9.56
N VAL A 150 0.08 8.14 -8.94
CA VAL A 150 1.28 7.59 -9.56
C VAL A 150 1.07 6.10 -9.77
N LEU A 151 1.20 5.65 -11.01
CA LEU A 151 0.92 4.29 -11.46
C LEU A 151 2.21 3.50 -11.71
N GLY A 152 2.12 2.18 -11.71
CA GLY A 152 3.26 1.30 -11.96
C GLY A 152 3.78 1.32 -13.40
N ASP A 153 2.97 1.77 -14.36
CA ASP A 153 3.33 1.99 -15.75
C ASP A 153 3.69 3.46 -16.07
N ASP A 154 3.87 4.27 -15.04
CA ASP A 154 4.31 5.65 -15.19
C ASP A 154 5.78 5.69 -15.66
N PRO A 155 6.10 6.42 -16.76
CA PRO A 155 7.44 6.44 -17.34
C PRO A 155 8.52 7.05 -16.44
N GLU A 156 8.14 7.83 -15.42
CA GLU A 156 9.08 8.42 -14.45
C GLU A 156 9.38 7.47 -13.27
N VAL A 157 8.63 6.36 -13.15
CA VAL A 157 8.82 5.38 -12.08
C VAL A 157 9.69 4.23 -12.60
N LYS A 158 10.83 4.03 -11.98
CA LYS A 158 11.65 2.86 -12.29
C LYS A 158 10.98 1.60 -11.76
N PRO A 159 10.92 0.52 -12.54
CA PRO A 159 10.23 -0.72 -12.17
C PRO A 159 11.00 -1.46 -11.08
N TRP A 160 10.73 -1.12 -9.80
CA TRP A 160 11.31 -1.84 -8.68
C TRP A 160 10.54 -1.64 -7.37
N GLU A 161 10.15 -2.74 -6.72
CA GLU A 161 9.30 -2.74 -5.52
C GLU A 161 9.93 -2.13 -4.26
N LEU A 162 11.27 -2.05 -4.19
CA LEU A 162 12.02 -1.51 -3.05
C LEU A 162 12.64 -0.15 -3.33
N SER A 163 12.40 0.40 -4.53
CA SER A 163 12.96 1.71 -4.88
C SER A 163 12.17 2.83 -4.22
N PRO A 164 12.84 3.85 -3.67
CA PRO A 164 12.17 5.07 -3.20
C PRO A 164 11.56 5.89 -4.35
N ASP A 165 11.81 5.51 -5.61
CA ASP A 165 11.49 6.33 -6.79
C ASP A 165 9.99 6.64 -6.90
N ILE A 166 9.09 5.67 -6.60
CA ILE A 166 7.65 5.91 -6.67
C ILE A 166 7.20 6.97 -5.64
N PHE A 167 7.76 6.96 -4.45
CA PHE A 167 7.45 7.93 -3.41
C PHE A 167 8.06 9.30 -3.71
N LEU A 168 9.28 9.33 -4.26
CA LEU A 168 9.93 10.57 -4.68
C LEU A 168 9.20 11.20 -5.87
N THR A 169 8.80 10.41 -6.87
CA THR A 169 7.97 10.86 -7.99
C THR A 169 6.65 11.44 -7.48
N ALA A 170 6.00 10.75 -6.56
CA ALA A 170 4.75 11.24 -5.96
C ALA A 170 4.97 12.57 -5.21
N ALA A 171 6.01 12.67 -4.38
CA ALA A 171 6.29 13.90 -3.65
C ALA A 171 6.63 15.08 -4.58
N ASN A 172 7.37 14.84 -5.64
CA ASN A 172 7.79 15.89 -6.61
C ASN A 172 6.63 16.43 -7.45
N ARG A 173 5.51 15.72 -7.55
CA ARG A 173 4.33 16.14 -8.31
C ARG A 173 3.34 16.97 -7.50
N PHE A 174 3.54 17.17 -6.21
CA PHE A 174 2.74 18.14 -5.47
C PHE A 174 3.11 19.56 -5.89
N GLU A 175 2.14 20.31 -6.35
CA GLU A 175 2.31 21.68 -6.85
C GLU A 175 2.16 22.73 -5.74
N VAL A 176 1.75 22.34 -4.55
CA VAL A 176 1.45 23.23 -3.42
C VAL A 176 2.68 23.42 -2.54
N GLY A 177 3.52 24.41 -2.87
CA GLY A 177 4.69 24.80 -2.08
C GLY A 177 5.88 23.83 -2.14
N PRO A 178 7.00 24.15 -1.50
CA PRO A 178 8.15 23.26 -1.45
C PRO A 178 7.84 22.06 -0.57
N VAL A 179 7.90 20.85 -1.13
CA VAL A 179 7.72 19.61 -0.38
C VAL A 179 8.97 19.30 0.44
N VAL A 180 8.81 19.25 1.74
CA VAL A 180 9.87 18.83 2.68
C VAL A 180 9.65 17.35 2.98
N LEU A 181 10.49 16.47 2.45
CA LEU A 181 10.28 15.01 2.49
C LEU A 181 9.97 14.46 3.89
N ARG A 182 10.67 14.94 4.94
CA ARG A 182 10.38 14.54 6.34
C ARG A 182 8.99 14.94 6.85
N LYS A 183 8.29 15.86 6.13
CA LYS A 183 6.91 16.27 6.41
C LYS A 183 5.88 15.59 5.51
N VAL A 184 6.32 14.63 4.72
CA VAL A 184 5.45 13.74 3.95
C VAL A 184 5.20 12.50 4.79
N LEU A 185 3.93 12.12 4.98
CA LEU A 185 3.54 10.90 5.66
C LEU A 185 3.06 9.88 4.64
N VAL A 186 3.73 8.73 4.61
CA VAL A 186 3.36 7.58 3.78
C VAL A 186 2.55 6.61 4.63
N PHE A 187 1.42 6.16 4.09
CA PHE A 187 0.68 5.01 4.60
C PHE A 187 0.95 3.81 3.70
N ASP A 188 1.46 2.73 4.28
CA ASP A 188 1.69 1.46 3.58
C ASP A 188 1.26 0.28 4.46
N HIS A 189 0.90 -0.82 3.84
CA HIS A 189 0.54 -2.08 4.51
C HIS A 189 1.65 -3.12 4.40
N ARG A 190 2.62 -2.93 3.50
CA ARG A 190 3.67 -3.89 3.18
C ARG A 190 4.96 -3.58 3.91
N ARG A 191 5.55 -4.65 4.45
CA ARG A 191 6.88 -4.58 5.08
C ARG A 191 7.97 -4.10 4.12
N SER A 192 7.85 -4.41 2.83
CA SER A 192 8.80 -3.99 1.79
C SER A 192 8.70 -2.51 1.44
N GLY A 193 7.52 -1.90 1.55
CA GLY A 193 7.32 -0.48 1.22
C GLY A 193 7.87 0.48 2.28
N VAL A 194 7.90 0.05 3.56
CA VAL A 194 8.40 0.89 4.65
C VAL A 194 9.85 1.34 4.44
N PRO A 195 10.83 0.45 4.16
CA PRO A 195 12.19 0.86 3.86
C PRO A 195 12.29 1.80 2.65
N ALA A 196 11.50 1.57 1.61
CA ALA A 196 11.48 2.43 0.42
C ALA A 196 11.06 3.86 0.77
N ALA A 197 9.98 4.04 1.53
CA ALA A 197 9.53 5.35 1.99
C ALA A 197 10.53 6.01 2.97
N LYS A 198 11.12 5.23 3.88
CA LYS A 198 12.17 5.73 4.80
C LYS A 198 13.43 6.17 4.03
N ASN A 199 13.84 5.41 3.01
CA ASN A 199 14.97 5.77 2.15
C ASN A 199 14.68 7.03 1.30
N ALA A 200 13.41 7.31 1.00
CA ALA A 200 12.97 8.58 0.43
C ALA A 200 13.01 9.74 1.44
N GLY A 201 13.34 9.51 2.71
CA GLY A 201 13.38 10.53 3.75
C GLY A 201 12.02 10.90 4.34
N MET A 202 11.01 10.04 4.16
CA MET A 202 9.62 10.28 4.59
C MET A 202 9.30 9.58 5.91
N SER A 203 8.25 10.06 6.58
CA SER A 203 7.64 9.38 7.74
C SER A 203 6.67 8.31 7.27
N VAL A 204 6.52 7.22 8.05
CA VAL A 204 5.71 6.06 7.65
C VAL A 204 4.79 5.60 8.76
N VAL A 205 3.50 5.50 8.45
CA VAL A 205 2.50 4.74 9.19
C VAL A 205 2.27 3.43 8.46
N MET A 206 2.51 2.33 9.16
CA MET A 206 2.26 1.00 8.63
C MET A 206 0.94 0.45 9.16
N VAL A 207 0.11 -0.07 8.26
CA VAL A 207 -1.18 -0.71 8.58
C VAL A 207 -1.18 -2.11 7.95
N PRO A 208 -0.53 -3.11 8.56
CA PRO A 208 -0.47 -4.46 8.01
C PRO A 208 -1.86 -5.07 7.87
N HIS A 209 -2.02 -5.96 6.89
CA HIS A 209 -3.24 -6.76 6.82
C HIS A 209 -3.40 -7.58 8.13
N PRO A 210 -4.61 -7.71 8.68
CA PRO A 210 -4.84 -8.39 9.98
C PRO A 210 -4.24 -9.78 10.09
N SER A 211 -4.22 -10.55 8.99
CA SER A 211 -3.61 -11.89 8.94
C SER A 211 -2.08 -11.91 9.02
N ARG A 212 -1.43 -10.74 8.89
CA ARG A 212 0.03 -10.58 8.90
C ARG A 212 0.54 -9.75 10.08
N LEU A 213 -0.36 -9.29 10.94
CA LEU A 213 0.02 -8.47 12.09
C LEU A 213 0.71 -9.33 13.15
N ASP A 214 2.01 -9.16 13.30
CA ASP A 214 2.83 -9.81 14.33
C ASP A 214 3.87 -8.84 14.92
N SER A 215 4.60 -9.29 15.94
CA SER A 215 5.61 -8.47 16.63
C SER A 215 6.81 -8.07 15.75
N SER A 216 7.02 -8.72 14.60
CA SER A 216 8.14 -8.43 13.70
C SER A 216 8.01 -7.09 12.98
N TYR A 217 6.84 -6.45 13.04
CA TYR A 217 6.60 -5.12 12.47
C TYR A 217 7.00 -3.98 13.40
N HIS A 218 7.26 -4.26 14.68
CA HIS A 218 7.68 -3.23 15.62
C HIS A 218 9.04 -2.66 15.24
N GLY A 219 9.15 -1.34 15.23
CA GLY A 219 10.41 -0.61 15.01
C GLY A 219 10.83 -0.41 13.55
N ILE A 220 10.10 -0.94 12.56
CA ILE A 220 10.41 -0.70 11.14
C ILE A 220 9.76 0.57 10.59
N ALA A 221 8.60 0.97 11.11
CA ALA A 221 7.87 2.19 10.77
C ALA A 221 7.84 3.16 11.95
N ASP A 222 7.50 4.42 11.70
CA ASP A 222 7.35 5.43 12.75
C ASP A 222 6.10 5.17 13.60
N GLN A 223 5.10 4.49 13.03
CA GLN A 223 3.91 4.01 13.73
C GLN A 223 3.38 2.75 13.02
N VAL A 224 2.87 1.80 13.80
CA VAL A 224 2.16 0.62 13.30
C VAL A 224 0.77 0.64 13.90
N LEU A 225 -0.26 0.47 13.06
CA LEU A 225 -1.68 0.46 13.43
C LEU A 225 -2.33 -0.84 12.97
N SER A 226 -3.37 -1.27 13.66
CA SER A 226 -4.17 -2.43 13.24
C SER A 226 -5.16 -2.08 12.13
N SER A 227 -5.57 -0.81 12.04
CA SER A 227 -6.52 -0.30 11.06
C SER A 227 -6.31 1.19 10.82
N LEU A 228 -6.74 1.71 9.65
CA LEU A 228 -6.84 3.16 9.44
C LEU A 228 -7.87 3.82 10.38
N LEU A 229 -8.78 3.04 10.98
CA LEU A 229 -9.71 3.53 12.01
C LEU A 229 -8.97 4.01 13.26
N ASP A 230 -7.80 3.43 13.57
CA ASP A 230 -7.00 3.73 14.76
C ASP A 230 -6.08 4.96 14.57
N PHE A 231 -6.04 5.50 13.35
CA PHE A 231 -5.19 6.66 13.07
C PHE A 231 -5.72 7.92 13.74
N ASN A 232 -4.84 8.57 14.51
CA ASN A 232 -5.12 9.86 15.11
C ASN A 232 -4.30 10.96 14.39
N PRO A 233 -4.94 11.85 13.61
CA PRO A 233 -4.25 12.93 12.89
C PRO A 233 -3.43 13.85 13.80
N SER A 234 -3.89 14.10 15.01
CA SER A 234 -3.22 15.02 15.95
C SER A 234 -1.81 14.56 16.35
N ASP A 235 -1.55 13.25 16.36
CA ASP A 235 -0.23 12.68 16.66
C ASP A 235 0.83 13.07 15.61
N TRP A 236 0.39 13.55 14.46
CA TRP A 236 1.22 13.96 13.33
C TRP A 236 1.14 15.45 13.02
N GLY A 237 0.55 16.23 13.91
CA GLY A 237 0.35 17.68 13.73
C GLY A 237 -0.64 18.03 12.63
N LEU A 238 -1.49 17.06 12.25
CA LEU A 238 -2.62 17.26 11.36
C LEU A 238 -3.86 17.69 12.16
N PRO A 239 -4.83 18.40 11.53
CA PRO A 239 -6.08 18.76 12.19
C PRO A 239 -6.81 17.51 12.74
N PRO A 240 -7.34 17.56 13.97
CA PRO A 240 -8.08 16.45 14.57
C PRO A 240 -9.34 16.13 13.74
N PHE A 241 -9.84 14.90 13.87
CA PHE A 241 -11.17 14.56 13.37
C PHE A 241 -12.21 15.48 14.03
N ASP A 242 -13.23 15.90 13.28
CA ASP A 242 -14.36 16.61 13.83
C ASP A 242 -15.19 15.64 14.69
N ASP A 243 -15.68 16.07 15.86
CA ASP A 243 -16.39 15.23 16.86
C ASP A 243 -17.68 14.55 16.31
N SER A 244 -18.11 14.90 15.11
CA SER A 244 -19.30 14.37 14.43
C SER A 244 -19.00 13.23 13.41
N SER A 245 -17.79 12.69 13.37
CA SER A 245 -17.33 11.72 12.36
C SER A 245 -17.34 10.26 12.88
N THR A 246 -18.37 9.86 13.63
CA THR A 246 -18.63 8.45 13.99
C THR A 246 -19.48 7.74 12.95
#